data_a3ddf55c66c8944f053c31a11027c35d
#
_entry.id   a3ddf55c66c8944f053c31a11027c35d
#
_cell.length_a   1.000
_cell.length_b   1.000
_cell.length_c   1.000
_cell.angle_alpha   90.00
_cell.angle_beta   90.00
_cell.angle_gamma   90.00
#
_symmetry.space_group_name_H-M   'P 1'
#
loop_
_entity.id
_entity.type
_entity.pdbx_description
1 polymer ?
#
loop_
_entity_poly.entity_id
_entity_poly.type
_entity_poly.pdbx_seq_one_letter_code
_entity_poly.pdbx_strand_id
1 'polypeptide(L)'
;RQMCIRDRFTHVIAPFDIPREWPVYRSYDFGYAKPFSCGWWAVDYDGVIYRILELYGCTGEPDVGVRWTPEKQFAEIRRIEDTHPWLKGREIQGVADPAIWDTSRGESIYETALRHRVFFTRGDNRRIPGWMQLHYRMSFDEQGYPMLYVFSGCRAFIRTIPELLFDQTDAEDVDTRQEDHVADESRYFCMSRPIPPQKRDTGLPLRDDPLNMRTGE
;
A
#
# COMPACT_ATOMS: atom_id res chain seq x y z
N ARG A 1 -11.15 -12.11 13.25
CA ARG A 1 -11.33 -10.64 13.28
C ARG A 1 -10.95 -10.12 11.91
N GLN A 2 -11.78 -9.30 11.28
CA GLN A 2 -11.49 -8.65 10.01
C GLN A 2 -10.48 -7.51 10.23
N MET A 3 -9.59 -7.30 9.26
CA MET A 3 -8.74 -6.12 9.21
C MET A 3 -9.63 -4.90 8.95
N CYS A 4 -9.64 -3.95 9.87
CA CYS A 4 -10.67 -2.90 9.94
C CYS A 4 -10.51 -1.83 8.87
N ILE A 5 -11.22 -1.97 7.74
CA ILE A 5 -11.89 -0.80 7.15
C ILE A 5 -13.29 -0.78 7.78
N ARG A 6 -13.41 -0.24 8.98
CA ARG A 6 -14.70 -0.14 9.67
C ARG A 6 -15.64 0.84 8.99
N ASP A 7 -15.09 1.74 8.17
CA ASP A 7 -15.91 2.77 7.55
C ASP A 7 -15.53 2.97 6.08
N ARG A 8 -16.18 2.21 5.22
CA ARG A 8 -16.11 2.35 3.77
C ARG A 8 -16.46 3.79 3.32
N PHE A 9 -17.25 4.51 4.10
CA PHE A 9 -17.72 5.86 3.80
C PHE A 9 -16.67 6.93 4.04
N THR A 10 -15.71 6.70 4.91
CA THR A 10 -14.68 7.71 5.22
C THR A 10 -13.41 7.53 4.38
N HIS A 11 -12.97 6.29 4.12
CA HIS A 11 -11.76 6.04 3.34
C HIS A 11 -11.98 6.14 1.83
N VAL A 12 -13.18 5.79 1.34
CA VAL A 12 -13.47 5.81 -0.10
C VAL A 12 -14.07 7.17 -0.47
N ILE A 13 -13.37 7.87 -1.35
CA ILE A 13 -13.74 9.21 -1.79
C ILE A 13 -13.95 9.29 -3.30
N ALA A 14 -14.69 10.28 -3.75
CA ALA A 14 -14.80 10.58 -5.18
C ALA A 14 -13.44 11.04 -5.71
N PRO A 15 -13.06 10.63 -6.94
CA PRO A 15 -11.84 11.13 -7.57
C PRO A 15 -11.86 12.65 -7.73
N PHE A 16 -10.69 13.26 -7.59
CA PHE A 16 -10.42 14.66 -7.88
C PHE A 16 -9.12 14.80 -8.67
N ASP A 17 -8.87 15.94 -9.28
CA ASP A 17 -7.65 16.19 -10.03
C ASP A 17 -6.46 16.32 -9.10
N ILE A 18 -5.44 15.49 -9.31
CA ILE A 18 -4.24 15.44 -8.47
C ILE A 18 -3.36 16.65 -8.76
N PRO A 19 -3.07 17.51 -7.78
CA PRO A 19 -2.18 18.65 -7.94
C PRO A 19 -0.82 18.23 -8.50
N ARG A 20 -0.24 19.03 -9.38
CA ARG A 20 1.05 18.69 -10.02
C ARG A 20 2.20 18.63 -9.04
N GLU A 21 2.11 19.35 -7.95
CA GLU A 21 3.10 19.44 -6.88
C GLU A 21 3.10 18.21 -5.98
N TRP A 22 1.99 17.45 -5.94
CA TRP A 22 1.94 16.24 -5.13
C TRP A 22 2.76 15.14 -5.81
N PRO A 23 3.75 14.55 -5.14
CA PRO A 23 4.48 13.42 -5.67
C PRO A 23 3.55 12.21 -5.87
N VAL A 24 3.80 11.49 -6.97
CA VAL A 24 3.08 10.26 -7.27
C VAL A 24 4.05 9.08 -7.25
N TYR A 25 3.61 7.99 -6.66
CA TYR A 25 4.37 6.77 -6.50
C TYR A 25 3.62 5.59 -7.10
N ARG A 26 4.34 4.51 -7.33
CA ARG A 26 3.80 3.23 -7.76
C ARG A 26 4.25 2.13 -6.80
N SER A 27 3.36 1.16 -6.53
CA SER A 27 3.68 -0.08 -5.85
C SER A 27 3.27 -1.26 -6.71
N TYR A 28 3.96 -2.38 -6.57
CA TYR A 28 3.74 -3.54 -7.43
C TYR A 28 4.00 -4.85 -6.70
N ASP A 29 3.08 -5.78 -6.87
CA ASP A 29 3.17 -7.18 -6.48
C ASP A 29 2.98 -8.06 -7.72
N PHE A 30 3.94 -8.95 -7.99
CA PHE A 30 3.90 -9.80 -9.18
C PHE A 30 2.98 -10.99 -9.00
N GLY A 31 2.18 -11.27 -10.03
CA GLY A 31 1.40 -12.50 -10.16
C GLY A 31 1.27 -12.94 -11.61
N TYR A 32 1.11 -14.23 -11.84
CA TYR A 32 0.84 -14.83 -13.15
C TYR A 32 -0.41 -15.71 -13.10
N ALA A 33 -0.34 -16.84 -12.39
CA ALA A 33 -1.50 -17.70 -12.12
C ALA A 33 -2.41 -17.08 -11.05
N LYS A 34 -1.83 -16.41 -10.10
CA LYS A 34 -2.47 -15.51 -9.14
C LYS A 34 -2.52 -14.09 -9.72
N PRO A 35 -3.41 -13.23 -9.25
CA PRO A 35 -3.44 -11.84 -9.69
C PRO A 35 -2.13 -11.11 -9.40
N PHE A 36 -1.72 -10.22 -10.29
CA PHE A 36 -0.76 -9.18 -9.97
C PHE A 36 -1.50 -7.92 -9.52
N SER A 37 -0.85 -7.08 -8.72
CA SER A 37 -1.38 -5.79 -8.29
C SER A 37 -0.40 -4.67 -8.57
N CYS A 38 -0.90 -3.58 -9.12
CA CYS A 38 -0.16 -2.32 -9.28
C CYS A 38 -1.04 -1.17 -8.81
N GLY A 39 -0.58 -0.42 -7.82
CA GLY A 39 -1.27 0.76 -7.31
C GLY A 39 -0.50 2.04 -7.58
N TRP A 40 -1.21 3.13 -7.87
CA TRP A 40 -0.64 4.47 -7.92
C TRP A 40 -1.15 5.30 -6.77
N TRP A 41 -0.22 6.04 -6.14
CA TRP A 41 -0.42 6.76 -4.90
C TRP A 41 0.02 8.20 -5.03
N ALA A 42 -0.86 9.14 -4.72
CA ALA A 42 -0.47 10.52 -4.50
C ALA A 42 -0.24 10.77 -3.00
N VAL A 43 0.66 11.68 -2.68
CA VAL A 43 0.93 12.07 -1.29
C VAL A 43 0.81 13.59 -1.21
N ASP A 44 0.01 14.07 -0.26
CA ASP A 44 -0.14 15.51 -0.04
C ASP A 44 0.97 16.08 0.86
N TYR A 45 0.88 17.37 1.18
CA TYR A 45 1.87 18.08 2.00
C TYR A 45 1.89 17.63 3.46
N ASP A 46 0.80 17.06 3.96
CA ASP A 46 0.67 16.55 5.33
C ASP A 46 1.06 15.07 5.43
N GLY A 47 1.44 14.47 4.30
CA GLY A 47 1.84 13.06 4.23
C GLY A 47 0.67 12.09 4.18
N VAL A 48 -0.56 12.59 3.99
CA VAL A 48 -1.73 11.75 3.72
C VAL A 48 -1.57 11.10 2.35
N ILE A 49 -1.85 9.81 2.25
CA ILE A 49 -1.73 9.06 1.01
C ILE A 49 -3.10 8.82 0.38
N TYR A 50 -3.14 8.92 -0.93
CA TYR A 50 -4.33 8.70 -1.75
C TYR A 50 -4.03 7.60 -2.76
N ARG A 51 -4.72 6.45 -2.68
CA ARG A 51 -4.69 5.46 -3.75
C ARG A 51 -5.57 5.97 -4.88
N ILE A 52 -4.95 6.47 -5.95
CA ILE A 52 -5.64 7.19 -7.02
C ILE A 52 -6.03 6.30 -8.20
N LEU A 53 -5.24 5.25 -8.46
CA LEU A 53 -5.46 4.28 -9.53
C LEU A 53 -4.97 2.90 -9.12
N GLU A 54 -5.49 1.89 -9.82
CA GLU A 54 -5.00 0.52 -9.72
C GLU A 54 -5.07 -0.20 -11.07
N LEU A 55 -4.16 -1.14 -11.28
CA LEU A 55 -4.22 -2.15 -12.31
C LEU A 55 -4.14 -3.51 -11.63
N TYR A 56 -5.25 -4.24 -11.64
CA TYR A 56 -5.37 -5.52 -10.96
C TYR A 56 -5.58 -6.65 -11.95
N GLY A 57 -4.66 -7.61 -11.96
CA GLY A 57 -4.63 -8.69 -12.93
C GLY A 57 -5.49 -9.90 -12.55
N CYS A 58 -6.76 -9.67 -12.24
CA CYS A 58 -7.74 -10.72 -11.90
C CYS A 58 -8.69 -10.99 -13.07
N THR A 59 -9.10 -12.25 -13.26
CA THR A 59 -10.05 -12.65 -14.31
C THR A 59 -11.51 -12.28 -14.01
N GLY A 60 -11.82 -11.92 -12.78
CA GLY A 60 -13.17 -11.78 -12.24
C GLY A 60 -13.55 -12.92 -11.28
N GLU A 61 -12.89 -14.07 -11.36
CA GLU A 61 -12.93 -15.09 -10.32
C GLU A 61 -11.94 -14.71 -9.22
N PRO A 62 -12.34 -14.73 -7.94
CA PRO A 62 -11.46 -14.37 -6.84
C PRO A 62 -10.14 -15.16 -6.88
N ASP A 63 -9.02 -14.44 -6.68
CA ASP A 63 -7.68 -15.00 -6.60
C ASP A 63 -7.19 -15.75 -7.87
N VAL A 64 -7.81 -15.51 -9.02
CA VAL A 64 -7.44 -16.09 -10.31
C VAL A 64 -6.82 -15.04 -11.24
N GLY A 65 -5.52 -15.17 -11.53
CA GLY A 65 -4.79 -14.24 -12.38
C GLY A 65 -5.08 -14.36 -13.86
N VAL A 66 -4.98 -13.24 -14.58
CA VAL A 66 -5.17 -13.12 -16.03
C VAL A 66 -4.04 -13.75 -16.85
N ARG A 67 -3.01 -14.30 -16.22
CA ARG A 67 -1.82 -14.93 -16.83
C ARG A 67 -1.09 -14.03 -17.82
N TRP A 68 -1.01 -12.75 -17.52
CA TRP A 68 -0.19 -11.85 -18.32
C TRP A 68 1.29 -12.05 -18.00
N THR A 69 2.11 -12.12 -19.07
CA THR A 69 3.56 -12.15 -18.92
C THR A 69 4.06 -10.82 -18.31
N PRO A 70 5.27 -10.82 -17.71
CA PRO A 70 5.87 -9.57 -17.22
C PRO A 70 5.93 -8.48 -18.28
N GLU A 71 6.26 -8.81 -19.53
CA GLU A 71 6.26 -7.87 -20.65
C GLU A 71 4.91 -7.18 -20.82
N LYS A 72 3.83 -7.96 -20.80
CA LYS A 72 2.49 -7.39 -20.96
C LYS A 72 2.08 -6.54 -19.78
N GLN A 73 2.43 -6.97 -18.56
CA GLN A 73 2.13 -6.20 -17.35
C GLN A 73 2.85 -4.83 -17.38
N PHE A 74 4.16 -4.81 -17.66
CA PHE A 74 4.92 -3.56 -17.67
C PHE A 74 4.62 -2.68 -18.88
N ALA A 75 4.30 -3.25 -20.03
CA ALA A 75 3.81 -2.48 -21.18
C ALA A 75 2.51 -1.75 -20.82
N GLU A 76 1.59 -2.41 -20.12
CA GLU A 76 0.33 -1.80 -19.71
C GLU A 76 0.52 -0.76 -18.60
N ILE A 77 1.38 -1.02 -17.61
CA ILE A 77 1.76 -0.02 -16.59
C ILE A 77 2.31 1.23 -17.28
N ARG A 78 3.26 1.07 -18.22
CA ARG A 78 3.85 2.19 -18.94
C ARG A 78 2.80 2.92 -19.77
N ARG A 79 1.91 2.21 -20.48
CA ARG A 79 0.83 2.81 -21.25
C ARG A 79 -0.07 3.69 -20.37
N ILE A 80 -0.45 3.20 -19.18
CA ILE A 80 -1.27 3.96 -18.23
C ILE A 80 -0.52 5.22 -17.79
N GLU A 81 0.75 5.13 -17.43
CA GLU A 81 1.55 6.27 -17.00
C GLU A 81 1.74 7.33 -18.09
N ASP A 82 1.85 6.90 -19.36
CA ASP A 82 2.01 7.81 -20.49
C ASP A 82 0.70 8.49 -20.92
N THR A 83 -0.45 7.89 -20.61
CA THR A 83 -1.74 8.36 -21.14
C THR A 83 -2.68 8.93 -20.10
N HIS A 84 -2.60 8.45 -18.84
CA HIS A 84 -3.55 8.88 -17.81
C HIS A 84 -3.30 10.33 -17.37
N PRO A 85 -4.32 11.21 -17.32
CA PRO A 85 -4.16 12.63 -17.03
C PRO A 85 -3.42 12.94 -15.72
N TRP A 86 -3.62 12.13 -14.69
CA TRP A 86 -2.97 12.31 -13.39
C TRP A 86 -1.51 11.85 -13.36
N LEU A 87 -1.08 10.99 -14.29
CA LEU A 87 0.24 10.36 -14.30
C LEU A 87 1.15 10.92 -15.40
N LYS A 88 0.57 11.28 -16.54
CA LYS A 88 1.31 11.71 -17.72
C LYS A 88 2.29 12.84 -17.43
N GLY A 89 3.55 12.61 -17.80
CA GLY A 89 4.64 13.58 -17.65
C GLY A 89 5.13 13.76 -16.20
N ARG A 90 4.75 12.87 -15.27
CA ARG A 90 5.31 12.82 -13.91
C ARG A 90 6.48 11.85 -13.85
N GLU A 91 7.43 12.16 -12.99
CA GLU A 91 8.40 11.18 -12.52
C GLU A 91 7.74 10.32 -11.43
N ILE A 92 7.62 9.00 -11.68
CA ILE A 92 6.94 8.07 -10.78
C ILE A 92 7.97 7.09 -10.22
N GLN A 93 8.24 7.22 -8.93
CA GLN A 93 9.08 6.27 -8.20
C GLN A 93 8.24 5.03 -7.86
N GLY A 94 8.85 3.85 -8.02
CA GLY A 94 8.18 2.58 -7.76
C GLY A 94 8.82 1.81 -6.60
N VAL A 95 8.01 1.02 -5.90
CA VAL A 95 8.44 0.00 -4.94
C VAL A 95 7.76 -1.32 -5.32
N ALA A 96 8.49 -2.43 -5.21
CA ALA A 96 7.95 -3.75 -5.56
C ALA A 96 8.44 -4.84 -4.62
N ASP A 97 7.74 -5.98 -4.63
CA ASP A 97 8.21 -7.19 -3.95
C ASP A 97 9.66 -7.50 -4.35
N PRO A 98 10.56 -7.73 -3.39
CA PRO A 98 11.93 -8.19 -3.66
C PRO A 98 12.04 -9.43 -4.55
N ALA A 99 11.03 -10.28 -4.61
CA ALA A 99 11.01 -11.48 -5.43
C ALA A 99 11.15 -11.19 -6.94
N ILE A 100 10.78 -9.99 -7.42
CA ILE A 100 10.96 -9.65 -8.85
C ILE A 100 12.42 -9.54 -9.30
N TRP A 101 13.38 -9.48 -8.36
CA TRP A 101 14.82 -9.48 -8.62
C TRP A 101 15.44 -10.89 -8.59
N ASP A 102 14.64 -11.93 -8.37
CA ASP A 102 15.13 -13.31 -8.39
C ASP A 102 15.58 -13.71 -9.81
N THR A 103 16.84 -14.14 -9.93
CA THR A 103 17.45 -14.62 -11.17
C THR A 103 17.61 -16.14 -11.21
N SER A 104 17.11 -16.88 -10.22
CA SER A 104 17.27 -18.32 -10.10
C SER A 104 16.70 -19.10 -11.29
N ARG A 105 15.78 -18.48 -12.03
CA ARG A 105 15.10 -19.05 -13.21
C ARG A 105 15.51 -18.39 -14.53
N GLY A 106 16.58 -17.60 -14.55
CA GLY A 106 17.04 -16.84 -15.71
C GLY A 106 16.93 -15.35 -15.50
N GLU A 107 16.47 -14.64 -16.53
CA GLU A 107 16.25 -13.20 -16.45
C GLU A 107 15.22 -12.86 -15.37
N SER A 108 15.52 -11.84 -14.56
CA SER A 108 14.60 -11.40 -13.51
C SER A 108 13.40 -10.63 -14.10
N ILE A 109 12.29 -10.64 -13.39
CA ILE A 109 11.10 -9.83 -13.73
C ILE A 109 11.46 -8.34 -13.76
N TYR A 110 12.38 -7.92 -12.89
CA TYR A 110 12.84 -6.53 -12.83
C TYR A 110 13.61 -6.09 -14.09
N GLU A 111 14.41 -6.98 -14.70
CA GLU A 111 15.08 -6.68 -15.97
C GLU A 111 14.05 -6.42 -17.09
N THR A 112 12.95 -7.16 -17.09
CA THR A 112 11.81 -6.88 -17.98
C THR A 112 11.20 -5.52 -17.70
N ALA A 113 11.00 -5.16 -16.44
CA ALA A 113 10.49 -3.83 -16.07
C ALA A 113 11.39 -2.70 -16.59
N LEU A 114 12.71 -2.86 -16.48
CA LEU A 114 13.69 -1.89 -16.98
C LEU A 114 13.58 -1.67 -18.50
N ARG A 115 13.36 -2.73 -19.29
CA ARG A 115 13.14 -2.60 -20.75
C ARG A 115 11.91 -1.75 -21.08
N HIS A 116 10.89 -1.81 -20.22
CA HIS A 116 9.69 -0.97 -20.35
C HIS A 116 9.81 0.41 -19.69
N ARG A 117 11.00 0.79 -19.19
CA ARG A 117 11.23 2.04 -18.44
C ARG A 117 10.36 2.17 -17.20
N VAL A 118 10.09 1.06 -16.54
CA VAL A 118 9.35 0.98 -15.29
C VAL A 118 10.34 0.65 -14.19
N PHE A 119 10.64 1.64 -13.33
CA PHE A 119 11.70 1.52 -12.33
C PHE A 119 11.12 1.25 -10.96
N PHE A 120 11.75 0.32 -10.24
CA PHE A 120 11.37 -0.02 -8.87
C PHE A 120 12.59 -0.04 -7.95
N THR A 121 12.34 0.29 -6.70
CA THR A 121 13.20 -0.05 -5.56
C THR A 121 12.66 -1.29 -4.87
N ARG A 122 13.52 -2.02 -4.17
CA ARG A 122 13.12 -3.20 -3.40
C ARG A 122 12.27 -2.77 -2.21
N GLY A 123 11.07 -3.35 -2.10
CA GLY A 123 10.21 -3.17 -0.96
C GLY A 123 10.73 -3.90 0.27
N ASP A 124 10.36 -3.42 1.44
CA ASP A 124 10.51 -4.19 2.67
C ASP A 124 9.31 -5.15 2.77
N ASN A 125 9.59 -6.45 2.62
CA ASN A 125 8.55 -7.47 2.57
C ASN A 125 8.23 -8.09 3.94
N ARG A 126 8.76 -7.57 5.04
CA ARG A 126 8.40 -8.00 6.38
C ARG A 126 6.91 -7.80 6.61
N ARG A 127 6.20 -8.90 6.87
CA ARG A 127 4.73 -8.90 6.86
C ARG A 127 4.15 -8.13 8.05
N ILE A 128 4.47 -8.51 9.27
CA ILE A 128 3.91 -7.91 10.49
C ILE A 128 4.15 -6.40 10.57
N PRO A 129 5.38 -5.87 10.41
CA PRO A 129 5.59 -4.43 10.35
C PRO A 129 4.82 -3.76 9.20
N GLY A 130 4.68 -4.43 8.07
CA GLY A 130 3.94 -3.92 6.91
C GLY A 130 2.45 -3.78 7.19
N TRP A 131 1.84 -4.78 7.82
CA TRP A 131 0.43 -4.72 8.25
C TRP A 131 0.21 -3.60 9.27
N MET A 132 1.14 -3.43 10.21
CA MET A 132 1.08 -2.33 11.17
C MET A 132 1.12 -0.97 10.48
N GLN A 133 2.00 -0.76 9.48
CA GLN A 133 2.06 0.49 8.72
C GLN A 133 0.77 0.77 7.94
N LEU A 134 0.20 -0.24 7.29
CA LEU A 134 -1.08 -0.11 6.60
C LEU A 134 -2.20 0.20 7.60
N HIS A 135 -2.22 -0.48 8.75
CA HIS A 135 -3.20 -0.25 9.80
C HIS A 135 -3.13 1.17 10.38
N TYR A 136 -1.91 1.69 10.67
CA TYR A 136 -1.75 3.05 11.16
C TYR A 136 -2.32 4.08 10.20
N ARG A 137 -2.12 3.90 8.90
CA ARG A 137 -2.65 4.82 7.88
C ARG A 137 -4.16 4.73 7.72
N MET A 138 -4.75 3.57 7.98
CA MET A 138 -6.21 3.39 7.97
C MET A 138 -6.87 3.75 9.30
N SER A 139 -6.10 3.97 10.36
CA SER A 139 -6.64 4.40 11.67
C SER A 139 -7.03 5.87 11.61
N PHE A 140 -8.08 6.21 12.34
CA PHE A 140 -8.54 7.58 12.48
C PHE A 140 -7.76 8.31 13.56
N ASP A 141 -7.44 9.58 13.30
CA ASP A 141 -6.94 10.50 14.32
C ASP A 141 -8.04 10.94 15.29
N GLU A 142 -7.72 11.84 16.22
CA GLU A 142 -8.67 12.36 17.20
C GLU A 142 -9.81 13.17 16.56
N GLN A 143 -9.60 13.73 15.37
CA GLN A 143 -10.56 14.47 14.58
C GLN A 143 -11.42 13.58 13.67
N GLY A 144 -11.08 12.29 13.57
CA GLY A 144 -11.78 11.31 12.75
C GLY A 144 -11.30 11.25 11.30
N TYR A 145 -10.08 11.72 11.00
CA TYR A 145 -9.48 11.67 9.67
C TYR A 145 -8.42 10.55 9.59
N PRO A 146 -8.45 9.73 8.52
CA PRO A 146 -7.40 8.74 8.29
C PRO A 146 -6.23 9.34 7.51
N MET A 147 -5.08 8.66 7.56
CA MET A 147 -3.92 8.99 6.73
C MET A 147 -3.91 8.27 5.37
N LEU A 148 -4.98 7.57 5.02
CA LEU A 148 -5.15 6.86 3.76
C LEU A 148 -6.56 7.06 3.22
N TYR A 149 -6.64 7.57 1.99
CA TYR A 149 -7.86 7.63 1.19
C TYR A 149 -7.73 6.80 -0.08
N VAL A 150 -8.88 6.34 -0.60
CA VAL A 150 -8.96 5.49 -1.79
C VAL A 150 -9.99 6.08 -2.74
N PHE A 151 -9.60 6.30 -3.98
CA PHE A 151 -10.55 6.73 -4.99
C PHE A 151 -11.52 5.60 -5.31
N SER A 152 -12.78 5.96 -5.51
CA SER A 152 -13.87 5.00 -5.76
C SER A 152 -13.66 4.12 -6.99
N GLY A 153 -12.72 4.48 -7.88
CA GLY A 153 -12.28 3.67 -9.01
C GLY A 153 -11.37 2.49 -8.63
N CYS A 154 -10.75 2.50 -7.46
CA CYS A 154 -9.87 1.42 -6.97
C CYS A 154 -10.70 0.24 -6.40
N ARG A 155 -11.39 -0.46 -7.28
CA ARG A 155 -12.40 -1.47 -6.91
C ARG A 155 -11.80 -2.71 -6.27
N ALA A 156 -10.59 -3.13 -6.69
CA ALA A 156 -9.93 -4.30 -6.12
C ALA A 156 -9.53 -4.01 -4.67
N PHE A 157 -8.92 -2.87 -4.37
CA PHE A 157 -8.61 -2.46 -3.00
C PHE A 157 -9.87 -2.40 -2.12
N ILE A 158 -10.93 -1.74 -2.61
CA ILE A 158 -12.19 -1.56 -1.87
C ILE A 158 -12.86 -2.90 -1.58
N ARG A 159 -12.69 -3.88 -2.48
CA ARG A 159 -13.27 -5.21 -2.32
C ARG A 159 -12.41 -6.10 -1.40
N THR A 160 -11.10 -6.20 -1.67
CA THR A 160 -10.27 -7.23 -1.04
C THR A 160 -9.81 -6.87 0.36
N ILE A 161 -9.43 -5.62 0.62
CA ILE A 161 -8.88 -5.21 1.94
C ILE A 161 -9.84 -5.48 3.10
N PRO A 162 -11.16 -5.16 3.00
CA PRO A 162 -12.09 -5.42 4.10
C PRO A 162 -12.36 -6.91 4.35
N GLU A 163 -12.10 -7.77 3.37
CA GLU A 163 -12.36 -9.20 3.46
C GLU A 163 -11.20 -9.98 4.10
N LEU A 164 -10.02 -9.35 4.24
CA LEU A 164 -8.86 -10.01 4.82
C LEU A 164 -9.09 -10.41 6.28
N LEU A 165 -8.79 -11.65 6.57
CA LEU A 165 -8.84 -12.23 7.90
C LEU A 165 -7.42 -12.41 8.44
N PHE A 166 -7.28 -12.27 9.74
CA PHE A 166 -6.03 -12.63 10.41
C PHE A 166 -5.78 -14.14 10.34
N ASP A 167 -4.51 -14.52 10.31
CA ASP A 167 -4.12 -15.92 10.39
C ASP A 167 -4.62 -16.55 11.71
N GLN A 168 -4.99 -17.83 11.65
CA GLN A 168 -5.53 -18.54 12.81
C GLN A 168 -4.45 -18.88 13.84
N THR A 169 -3.20 -18.96 13.40
CA THR A 169 -2.05 -19.32 14.24
C THR A 169 -1.23 -18.11 14.64
N ASP A 170 -1.26 -17.04 13.86
CA ASP A 170 -0.61 -15.76 14.16
C ASP A 170 -1.59 -14.61 14.00
N ALA A 171 -2.10 -14.13 15.13
CA ALA A 171 -3.09 -13.05 15.16
C ALA A 171 -2.55 -11.68 14.68
N GLU A 172 -1.25 -11.55 14.46
CA GLU A 172 -0.60 -10.34 13.94
C GLU A 172 -0.38 -10.41 12.42
N ASP A 173 -0.52 -11.58 11.80
CA ASP A 173 -0.40 -11.78 10.37
C ASP A 173 -1.78 -12.00 9.71
N VAL A 174 -1.80 -11.86 8.38
CA VAL A 174 -2.97 -12.10 7.52
C VAL A 174 -2.86 -13.50 6.92
N ASP A 175 -3.98 -14.20 6.81
CA ASP A 175 -4.05 -15.54 6.20
C ASP A 175 -3.69 -15.45 4.70
N THR A 176 -2.55 -16.02 4.33
CA THR A 176 -2.00 -16.02 2.95
C THR A 176 -2.78 -16.85 1.95
N ARG A 177 -3.82 -17.57 2.39
CA ARG A 177 -4.71 -18.35 1.50
C ARG A 177 -5.80 -17.50 0.88
N GLN A 178 -5.87 -16.21 1.26
CA GLN A 178 -6.84 -15.26 0.75
C GLN A 178 -6.28 -14.46 -0.42
N GLU A 179 -7.12 -13.64 -1.04
CA GLU A 179 -6.75 -12.72 -2.11
C GLU A 179 -6.05 -11.49 -1.51
N ASP A 180 -4.77 -11.62 -1.14
CA ASP A 180 -3.99 -10.62 -0.39
C ASP A 180 -3.08 -9.73 -1.27
N HIS A 181 -3.04 -9.95 -2.59
CA HIS A 181 -2.12 -9.28 -3.52
C HIS A 181 -2.20 -7.75 -3.48
N VAL A 182 -3.41 -7.18 -3.40
CA VAL A 182 -3.60 -5.72 -3.27
C VAL A 182 -3.08 -5.23 -1.93
N ALA A 183 -3.26 -6.02 -0.87
CA ALA A 183 -2.78 -5.68 0.46
C ALA A 183 -1.25 -5.76 0.55
N ASP A 184 -0.66 -6.80 -0.04
CA ASP A 184 0.79 -6.97 -0.12
C ASP A 184 1.45 -5.81 -0.88
N GLU A 185 0.94 -5.47 -2.05
CA GLU A 185 1.38 -4.32 -2.83
C GLU A 185 1.26 -3.02 -2.01
N SER A 186 0.13 -2.83 -1.31
CA SER A 186 -0.12 -1.63 -0.51
C SER A 186 0.81 -1.54 0.70
N ARG A 187 1.12 -2.66 1.37
CA ARG A 187 2.06 -2.65 2.49
C ARG A 187 3.49 -2.35 2.05
N TYR A 188 3.93 -2.78 0.85
CA TYR A 188 5.25 -2.37 0.31
C TYR A 188 5.33 -0.86 0.16
N PHE A 189 4.27 -0.22 -0.34
CA PHE A 189 4.21 1.23 -0.40
C PHE A 189 4.26 1.87 0.99
N CYS A 190 3.45 1.41 1.93
CA CYS A 190 3.44 1.93 3.30
C CYS A 190 4.79 1.76 4.00
N MET A 191 5.48 0.63 3.80
CA MET A 191 6.82 0.36 4.35
C MET A 191 7.91 1.23 3.71
N SER A 192 7.76 1.63 2.46
CA SER A 192 8.69 2.57 1.81
C SER A 192 8.59 3.99 2.39
N ARG A 193 7.52 4.28 3.13
CA ARG A 193 7.18 5.57 3.75
C ARG A 193 6.60 5.36 5.15
N PRO A 194 7.36 4.76 6.07
CA PRO A 194 6.84 4.44 7.39
C PRO A 194 6.50 5.74 8.14
N ILE A 195 5.34 5.72 8.80
CA ILE A 195 4.99 6.74 9.79
C ILE A 195 5.40 6.23 11.16
N PRO A 196 5.97 7.09 12.03
CA PRO A 196 6.24 6.70 13.40
C PRO A 196 4.90 6.40 14.12
N PRO A 197 4.87 5.42 15.03
CA PRO A 197 3.68 5.19 15.83
C PRO A 197 3.32 6.49 16.55
N GLN A 198 2.06 6.90 16.43
CA GLN A 198 1.58 8.05 17.20
C GLN A 198 1.74 7.72 18.67
N LYS A 199 2.53 8.50 19.38
CA LYS A 199 2.49 8.48 20.84
C LYS A 199 1.08 8.93 21.20
N ARG A 200 0.27 8.00 21.69
CA ARG A 200 -0.96 8.40 22.38
C ARG A 200 -0.49 9.28 23.53
N ASP A 201 -0.80 10.55 23.43
CA ASP A 201 -0.72 11.41 24.61
C ASP A 201 -1.84 10.91 25.52
N THR A 202 -1.48 10.07 26.45
CA THR A 202 -2.48 9.38 27.29
C THR A 202 -3.21 10.37 28.19
N GLY A 203 -2.88 11.67 28.13
CA GLY A 203 -3.53 12.71 28.93
C GLY A 203 -3.53 12.47 30.44
N LEU A 204 -2.92 11.36 30.86
CA LEU A 204 -2.72 11.07 32.26
C LEU A 204 -1.59 11.98 32.73
N PRO A 205 -1.88 12.90 33.67
CA PRO A 205 -0.82 13.64 34.32
C PRO A 205 0.18 12.61 34.81
N LEU A 206 1.46 12.82 34.49
CA LEU A 206 2.54 12.04 35.09
C LEU A 206 2.26 12.07 36.59
N ARG A 207 1.79 10.95 37.14
CA ARG A 207 1.74 10.81 38.60
C ARG A 207 3.14 11.12 39.07
N ASP A 208 3.26 12.08 39.97
CA ASP A 208 4.53 12.43 40.58
C ASP A 208 5.23 11.11 40.93
N ASP A 209 6.40 10.93 40.33
CA ASP A 209 7.25 9.79 40.62
C ASP A 209 7.54 9.85 42.14
N PRO A 210 7.11 8.88 42.96
CA PRO A 210 7.33 8.92 44.41
C PRO A 210 8.82 8.90 44.77
N LEU A 211 9.72 8.70 43.78
CA LEU A 211 11.18 8.76 43.94
C LEU A 211 11.74 10.14 43.63
N ASN A 212 10.97 11.07 43.13
CA ASN A 212 11.41 12.44 42.87
C ASN A 212 11.28 13.25 44.18
N MET A 213 12.07 12.88 45.16
CA MET A 213 12.27 13.71 46.36
C MET A 213 13.04 14.97 45.91
N ARG A 214 12.33 16.05 45.69
CA ARG A 214 12.93 17.37 45.69
C ARG A 214 13.48 17.58 47.10
N THR A 215 14.80 17.50 47.22
CA THR A 215 15.50 18.07 48.35
C THR A 215 15.19 19.56 48.36
N GLY A 216 14.37 20.00 49.29
CA GLY A 216 14.14 21.40 49.56
C GLY A 216 15.42 22.04 50.12
N GLU A 217 15.79 23.15 49.57
CA GLU A 217 16.32 24.31 50.22
C GLU A 217 15.82 25.54 49.48
#